data_dc5c24c328f7c24b3437854f6caafd9f
#
_entry.id   dc5c24c328f7c24b3437854f6caafd9f
#
_cell.length_a   1.000
_cell.length_b   1.000
_cell.length_c   1.000
_cell.angle_alpha   90.00
_cell.angle_beta   90.00
_cell.angle_gamma   90.00
#
_symmetry.space_group_name_H-M   'P 1'
#
loop_
_entity.id
_entity.type
_entity.pdbx_description
1 polymer ?
#
loop_
_entity_poly.entity_id
_entity_poly.type
_entity_poly.pdbx_seq_one_letter_code
_entity_poly.pdbx_strand_id
1 'polypeptide(L)'
;MKRNLLIFALLFLCMAIGAQTVFKNEEVEVSLLKEKTWVFSTWDYTTMYLIEGEDKAVLIDTGTRCADLDKIVGQITGKPLEVIVTHMHPDHAGCIKYFDKVWMHRADTVLVPQHAADYQGEFLYMEEGQVFDLGGRKLEVAWMPGHTPGSVVLLDKANGDCYSGDAFGSGEVWLQCVPMSPIATFHESCCRMEKLMK
;
A
#
# COMPACT_ATOMS: atom_id res chain seq x y z
N MET A 1 16.74 65.29 1.87
CA MET A 1 15.82 64.23 1.40
C MET A 1 16.42 62.90 1.80
N LYS A 2 15.87 62.26 2.86
CA LYS A 2 16.31 60.93 3.35
C LYS A 2 15.38 59.87 2.75
N ARG A 3 15.89 59.01 1.86
CA ARG A 3 15.14 57.86 1.31
C ARG A 3 15.18 56.73 2.31
N ASN A 4 14.04 56.43 2.93
CA ASN A 4 13.85 55.26 3.75
C ASN A 4 13.76 54.03 2.85
N LEU A 5 14.74 53.14 2.93
CA LEU A 5 14.75 51.85 2.28
C LEU A 5 14.01 50.85 3.22
N LEU A 6 12.78 50.54 2.88
CA LEU A 6 12.04 49.43 3.54
C LEU A 6 12.60 48.12 3.01
N ILE A 7 13.36 47.41 3.83
CA ILE A 7 13.78 46.02 3.56
C ILE A 7 12.64 45.14 4.03
N PHE A 8 11.88 44.57 3.10
CA PHE A 8 10.99 43.43 3.36
C PHE A 8 11.83 42.17 3.57
N ALA A 9 12.05 41.77 4.80
CA ALA A 9 12.59 40.47 5.12
C ALA A 9 11.50 39.41 4.90
N LEU A 10 11.57 38.71 3.78
CA LEU A 10 10.77 37.51 3.54
C LEU A 10 11.35 36.40 4.41
N LEU A 11 10.77 36.16 5.58
CA LEU A 11 11.04 34.97 6.38
C LEU A 11 10.47 33.76 5.64
N PHE A 12 11.30 33.05 4.88
CA PHE A 12 11.02 31.69 4.46
C PHE A 12 11.06 30.81 5.73
N LEU A 13 9.90 30.56 6.30
CA LEU A 13 9.73 29.52 7.30
C LEU A 13 9.86 28.17 6.57
N CYS A 14 11.08 27.63 6.53
CA CYS A 14 11.32 26.26 6.13
C CYS A 14 10.68 25.37 7.19
N MET A 15 9.37 25.06 7.04
CA MET A 15 8.76 23.99 7.81
C MET A 15 9.43 22.70 7.33
N ALA A 16 10.23 22.08 8.20
CA ALA A 16 10.58 20.69 8.04
C ALA A 16 9.25 19.92 8.06
N ILE A 17 8.83 19.44 6.89
CA ILE A 17 7.64 18.60 6.76
C ILE A 17 8.06 17.22 7.28
N GLY A 18 8.04 17.06 8.62
CA GLY A 18 7.97 15.75 9.23
C GLY A 18 6.60 15.16 8.90
N ALA A 19 6.52 13.85 8.69
CA ALA A 19 5.24 13.17 8.48
C ALA A 19 4.26 13.57 9.60
N GLN A 20 3.12 14.18 9.22
CA GLN A 20 2.14 14.63 10.18
C GLN A 20 1.27 13.45 10.60
N THR A 21 1.37 13.03 11.86
CA THR A 21 0.48 12.02 12.44
C THR A 21 -0.95 12.56 12.47
N VAL A 22 -1.88 11.83 11.85
CA VAL A 22 -3.31 12.17 11.77
C VAL A 22 -4.17 11.30 12.67
N PHE A 23 -3.69 10.10 13.01
CA PHE A 23 -4.33 9.16 13.94
C PHE A 23 -3.27 8.33 14.64
N LYS A 24 -3.51 7.96 15.90
CA LYS A 24 -2.63 7.04 16.65
C LYS A 24 -3.40 6.32 17.75
N ASN A 25 -3.17 5.01 17.86
CA ASN A 25 -3.59 4.19 19.01
C ASN A 25 -2.47 3.19 19.37
N GLU A 26 -2.78 2.15 20.15
CA GLU A 26 -1.80 1.14 20.57
C GLU A 26 -1.38 0.19 19.43
N GLU A 27 -2.18 0.08 18.36
CA GLU A 27 -2.00 -0.87 17.28
C GLU A 27 -1.44 -0.23 16.01
N VAL A 28 -1.75 1.05 15.76
CA VAL A 28 -1.35 1.72 14.51
C VAL A 28 -1.12 3.21 14.72
N GLU A 29 -0.14 3.74 14.01
CA GLU A 29 0.06 5.17 13.79
C GLU A 29 -0.15 5.50 12.31
N VAL A 30 -1.03 6.47 12.02
CA VAL A 30 -1.31 6.93 10.67
C VAL A 30 -0.72 8.31 10.48
N SER A 31 0.12 8.44 9.48
CA SER A 31 0.78 9.70 9.15
C SER A 31 0.58 10.07 7.69
N LEU A 32 0.41 11.36 7.43
CA LEU A 32 0.41 11.88 6.07
C LEU A 32 1.84 11.79 5.52
N LEU A 33 2.06 10.91 4.55
CA LEU A 33 3.36 10.69 3.91
C LEU A 33 3.64 11.79 2.87
N LYS A 34 2.64 12.09 2.05
CA LYS A 34 2.61 13.16 1.05
C LYS A 34 1.15 13.46 0.70
N GLU A 35 0.92 14.46 -0.14
CA GLU A 35 -0.45 14.83 -0.55
C GLU A 35 -1.27 13.60 -0.97
N LYS A 36 -2.45 13.43 -0.35
CA LYS A 36 -3.39 12.33 -0.60
C LYS A 36 -2.78 10.92 -0.48
N THR A 37 -1.76 10.77 0.35
CA THR A 37 -1.13 9.47 0.62
C THR A 37 -0.79 9.38 2.10
N TRP A 38 -1.37 8.40 2.78
CA TRP A 38 -1.10 8.12 4.20
C TRP A 38 -0.44 6.77 4.35
N VAL A 39 0.48 6.69 5.30
CA VAL A 39 1.09 5.44 5.76
C VAL A 39 0.52 5.09 7.12
N PHE A 40 0.13 3.84 7.29
CA PHE A 40 -0.26 3.21 8.53
C PHE A 40 0.89 2.33 8.97
N SER A 41 1.53 2.68 10.06
CA SER A 41 2.65 1.92 10.63
C SER A 41 2.15 1.17 11.85
N THR A 42 2.26 -0.15 11.84
CA THR A 42 1.79 -1.01 12.91
C THR A 42 2.91 -1.30 13.92
N TRP A 43 2.55 -1.83 15.08
CA TRP A 43 3.47 -2.18 16.15
C TRP A 43 4.52 -3.25 15.75
N ASP A 44 4.22 -4.08 14.76
CA ASP A 44 5.08 -5.14 14.22
C ASP A 44 5.85 -4.72 12.97
N TYR A 45 5.92 -3.40 12.71
CA TYR A 45 6.61 -2.79 11.58
C TYR A 45 6.01 -3.07 10.20
N THR A 46 4.82 -3.67 10.12
CA THR A 46 4.08 -3.76 8.86
C THR A 46 3.54 -2.39 8.47
N THR A 47 3.47 -2.13 7.19
CA THR A 47 2.94 -0.87 6.66
C THR A 47 1.77 -1.11 5.73
N MET A 48 0.75 -0.27 5.86
CA MET A 48 -0.37 -0.17 4.92
C MET A 48 -0.38 1.23 4.32
N TYR A 49 -0.95 1.39 3.15
CA TYR A 49 -1.03 2.70 2.49
C TYR A 49 -2.45 3.02 2.08
N LEU A 50 -2.93 4.21 2.46
CA LEU A 50 -4.18 4.77 1.93
C LEU A 50 -3.83 5.83 0.90
N ILE A 51 -4.40 5.69 -0.29
CA ILE A 51 -4.11 6.55 -1.45
C ILE A 51 -5.43 7.08 -1.99
N GLU A 52 -5.56 8.40 -2.10
CA GLU A 52 -6.73 9.03 -2.70
C GLU A 52 -6.43 9.58 -4.10
N GLY A 53 -7.39 9.41 -5.00
CA GLY A 53 -7.57 10.22 -6.19
C GLY A 53 -8.71 11.23 -6.02
N GLU A 54 -9.29 11.70 -7.11
CA GLU A 54 -10.43 12.62 -7.07
C GLU A 54 -11.75 11.90 -6.76
N ASP A 55 -11.92 10.66 -7.28
CA ASP A 55 -13.18 9.93 -7.23
C ASP A 55 -13.20 8.81 -6.19
N LYS A 56 -12.06 8.15 -5.95
CA LYS A 56 -11.93 6.96 -5.13
C LYS A 56 -10.66 7.00 -4.28
N ALA A 57 -10.63 6.10 -3.29
CA ALA A 57 -9.44 5.77 -2.53
C ALA A 57 -9.10 4.27 -2.65
N VAL A 58 -7.84 3.93 -2.43
CA VAL A 58 -7.34 2.55 -2.31
C VAL A 58 -6.63 2.41 -0.97
N LEU A 59 -6.97 1.36 -0.23
CA LEU A 59 -6.16 0.86 0.88
C LEU A 59 -5.32 -0.31 0.37
N ILE A 60 -4.01 -0.21 0.46
CA ILE A 60 -3.06 -1.26 0.11
C ILE A 60 -2.60 -1.92 1.40
N ASP A 61 -2.87 -3.21 1.50
CA ASP A 61 -2.70 -4.08 2.66
C ASP A 61 -3.56 -3.69 3.87
N THR A 62 -3.69 -4.61 4.81
CA THR A 62 -4.57 -4.46 5.98
C THR A 62 -3.86 -4.75 7.31
N GLY A 63 -2.54 -5.04 7.27
CA GLY A 63 -1.74 -5.31 8.45
C GLY A 63 -2.09 -6.62 9.15
N THR A 64 -1.34 -6.93 10.19
CA THR A 64 -1.53 -8.14 11.02
C THR A 64 -2.74 -8.01 11.93
N ARG A 65 -2.79 -6.88 12.65
CA ARG A 65 -3.83 -6.58 13.62
C ARG A 65 -4.03 -5.07 13.74
N CYS A 66 -5.23 -4.64 13.43
CA CYS A 66 -5.69 -3.28 13.62
C CYS A 66 -7.20 -3.33 13.83
N ALA A 67 -7.64 -3.19 15.09
CA ALA A 67 -9.06 -3.22 15.41
C ALA A 67 -9.79 -2.05 14.75
N ASP A 68 -10.96 -2.35 14.17
CA ASP A 68 -11.81 -1.34 13.51
C ASP A 68 -11.07 -0.58 12.38
N LEU A 69 -10.21 -1.26 11.60
CA LEU A 69 -9.43 -0.63 10.53
C LEU A 69 -10.32 0.13 9.54
N ASP A 70 -11.49 -0.39 9.20
CA ASP A 70 -12.50 0.27 8.37
C ASP A 70 -12.92 1.62 8.91
N LYS A 71 -13.13 1.72 10.24
CA LYS A 71 -13.51 2.98 10.90
C LYS A 71 -12.35 3.95 10.96
N ILE A 72 -11.12 3.47 11.15
CA ILE A 72 -9.92 4.32 11.13
C ILE A 72 -9.73 4.91 9.73
N VAL A 73 -9.85 4.08 8.68
CA VAL A 73 -9.81 4.55 7.28
C VAL A 73 -10.92 5.55 7.01
N GLY A 74 -12.15 5.27 7.49
CA GLY A 74 -13.31 6.17 7.36
C GLY A 74 -13.18 7.53 8.05
N GLN A 75 -12.27 7.69 9.02
CA GLN A 75 -11.94 9.00 9.61
C GLN A 75 -11.02 9.84 8.71
N ILE A 76 -10.32 9.20 7.78
CA ILE A 76 -9.34 9.86 6.91
C ILE A 76 -9.97 10.17 5.55
N THR A 77 -10.72 9.23 4.99
CA THR A 77 -11.38 9.38 3.69
C THR A 77 -12.86 9.04 3.74
N GLY A 78 -13.69 9.82 3.07
CA GLY A 78 -15.10 9.51 2.85
C GLY A 78 -15.39 9.00 1.43
N LYS A 79 -14.34 8.71 0.64
CA LYS A 79 -14.48 8.27 -0.75
C LYS A 79 -14.82 6.78 -0.85
N PRO A 80 -15.43 6.35 -1.97
CA PRO A 80 -15.53 4.93 -2.30
C PRO A 80 -14.15 4.27 -2.19
N LEU A 81 -14.06 3.17 -1.44
CA LEU A 81 -12.80 2.52 -1.09
C LEU A 81 -12.66 1.20 -1.86
N GLU A 82 -11.53 1.01 -2.51
CA GLU A 82 -11.04 -0.30 -2.96
C GLU A 82 -10.00 -0.80 -1.97
N VAL A 83 -10.04 -2.06 -1.59
CA VAL A 83 -9.04 -2.67 -0.71
C VAL A 83 -8.26 -3.70 -1.49
N ILE A 84 -6.94 -3.58 -1.48
CA ILE A 84 -6.02 -4.44 -2.23
C ILE A 84 -5.04 -5.05 -1.25
N VAL A 85 -4.84 -6.36 -1.29
CA VAL A 85 -3.72 -7.01 -0.61
C VAL A 85 -2.62 -7.32 -1.62
N THR A 86 -1.39 -6.94 -1.29
CA THR A 86 -0.22 -7.22 -2.12
C THR A 86 0.05 -8.71 -2.19
N HIS A 87 -0.25 -9.44 -1.12
CA HIS A 87 -0.21 -10.90 -1.01
C HIS A 87 -0.97 -11.38 0.24
N MET A 88 -1.21 -12.69 0.36
CA MET A 88 -2.11 -13.26 1.36
C MET A 88 -1.43 -13.72 2.66
N HIS A 89 -0.26 -13.17 3.04
CA HIS A 89 0.28 -13.43 4.38
C HIS A 89 -0.46 -12.63 5.46
N PRO A 90 -0.48 -13.13 6.72
CA PRO A 90 -1.29 -12.55 7.79
C PRO A 90 -0.95 -11.10 8.13
N ASP A 91 0.30 -10.71 7.95
CA ASP A 91 0.78 -9.35 8.21
C ASP A 91 0.37 -8.34 7.13
N HIS A 92 -0.15 -8.81 6.00
CA HIS A 92 -0.71 -7.98 4.93
C HIS A 92 -2.24 -8.15 4.80
N ALA A 93 -2.77 -9.33 5.10
CA ALA A 93 -4.18 -9.67 4.95
C ALA A 93 -4.93 -9.88 6.30
N GLY A 94 -4.31 -9.60 7.44
CA GLY A 94 -4.86 -9.96 8.76
C GLY A 94 -6.15 -9.25 9.14
N CYS A 95 -6.40 -8.06 8.58
CA CYS A 95 -7.59 -7.27 8.89
C CYS A 95 -8.59 -7.16 7.72
N ILE A 96 -8.50 -8.03 6.71
CA ILE A 96 -9.47 -8.07 5.58
C ILE A 96 -10.92 -8.25 6.04
N LYS A 97 -11.12 -8.88 7.20
CA LYS A 97 -12.44 -9.14 7.78
C LYS A 97 -13.30 -7.88 8.02
N TYR A 98 -12.70 -6.70 8.03
CA TYR A 98 -13.42 -5.43 8.17
C TYR A 98 -13.96 -4.88 6.85
N PHE A 99 -13.73 -5.56 5.73
CA PHE A 99 -14.10 -5.11 4.40
C PHE A 99 -14.91 -6.18 3.66
N ASP A 100 -15.99 -5.78 2.98
CA ASP A 100 -16.86 -6.70 2.26
C ASP A 100 -16.20 -7.25 0.99
N LYS A 101 -15.27 -6.51 0.39
CA LYS A 101 -14.57 -6.88 -0.85
C LYS A 101 -13.10 -6.57 -0.77
N VAL A 102 -12.27 -7.51 -1.21
CA VAL A 102 -10.82 -7.38 -1.23
C VAL A 102 -10.25 -7.90 -2.54
N TRP A 103 -9.41 -7.10 -3.18
CA TRP A 103 -8.65 -7.50 -4.36
C TRP A 103 -7.39 -8.26 -3.97
N MET A 104 -7.15 -9.37 -4.64
CA MET A 104 -5.94 -10.16 -4.53
C MET A 104 -5.57 -10.77 -5.87
N HIS A 105 -4.32 -11.20 -6.05
CA HIS A 105 -3.98 -11.97 -7.24
C HIS A 105 -4.44 -13.44 -7.08
N ARG A 106 -5.02 -14.01 -8.14
CA ARG A 106 -5.61 -15.37 -8.13
C ARG A 106 -4.63 -16.46 -7.67
N ALA A 107 -3.34 -16.32 -7.95
CA ALA A 107 -2.36 -17.33 -7.57
C ALA A 107 -2.22 -17.50 -6.04
N ASP A 108 -2.60 -16.50 -5.25
CA ASP A 108 -2.57 -16.58 -3.78
C ASP A 108 -3.82 -17.23 -3.16
N THR A 109 -4.77 -17.70 -3.97
CA THR A 109 -5.93 -18.47 -3.45
C THR A 109 -5.50 -19.72 -2.69
N VAL A 110 -4.31 -20.24 -2.97
CA VAL A 110 -3.72 -21.40 -2.25
C VAL A 110 -3.41 -21.08 -0.78
N LEU A 111 -3.26 -19.79 -0.43
CA LEU A 111 -2.99 -19.31 0.94
C LEU A 111 -4.27 -19.02 1.73
N VAL A 112 -5.40 -18.83 1.05
CA VAL A 112 -6.69 -18.48 1.69
C VAL A 112 -7.10 -19.47 2.78
N PRO A 113 -7.01 -20.82 2.58
CA PRO A 113 -7.40 -21.77 3.63
C PRO A 113 -6.57 -21.64 4.91
N GLN A 114 -5.34 -21.15 4.81
CA GLN A 114 -4.43 -21.02 5.95
C GLN A 114 -4.54 -19.65 6.64
N HIS A 115 -4.77 -18.57 5.89
CA HIS A 115 -4.63 -17.21 6.40
C HIS A 115 -5.94 -16.41 6.41
N ALA A 116 -6.96 -16.85 5.66
CA ALA A 116 -8.22 -16.14 5.52
C ALA A 116 -9.45 -17.06 5.47
N ALA A 117 -9.37 -18.24 6.11
CA ALA A 117 -10.46 -19.23 6.08
C ALA A 117 -11.78 -18.69 6.62
N ASP A 118 -11.74 -17.75 7.58
CA ASP A 118 -12.90 -17.16 8.21
C ASP A 118 -13.42 -15.88 7.53
N TYR A 119 -12.78 -15.44 6.45
CA TYR A 119 -13.23 -14.27 5.71
C TYR A 119 -14.59 -14.53 5.06
N GLN A 120 -15.56 -13.65 5.33
CA GLN A 120 -16.94 -13.77 4.85
C GLN A 120 -17.26 -12.84 3.67
N GLY A 121 -16.31 -12.00 3.28
CA GLY A 121 -16.46 -11.08 2.15
C GLY A 121 -16.14 -11.74 0.81
N GLU A 122 -16.11 -10.94 -0.23
CA GLU A 122 -15.83 -11.36 -1.60
C GLU A 122 -14.37 -11.10 -1.97
N PHE A 123 -13.68 -12.13 -2.48
CA PHE A 123 -12.40 -11.95 -3.15
C PHE A 123 -12.60 -11.55 -4.60
N LEU A 124 -12.11 -10.38 -4.96
CA LEU A 124 -11.97 -9.92 -6.34
C LEU A 124 -10.56 -10.25 -6.83
N TYR A 125 -10.43 -10.55 -8.11
CA TYR A 125 -9.13 -10.97 -8.65
C TYR A 125 -8.58 -9.91 -9.59
N MET A 126 -7.33 -9.51 -9.32
CA MET A 126 -6.57 -8.63 -10.18
C MET A 126 -5.52 -9.39 -10.99
N GLU A 127 -5.12 -8.81 -12.10
CA GLU A 127 -4.20 -9.39 -13.08
C GLU A 127 -3.10 -8.38 -13.44
N GLU A 128 -2.02 -8.90 -14.05
CA GLU A 128 -0.93 -8.08 -14.59
C GLU A 128 -1.45 -6.97 -15.49
N GLY A 129 -0.98 -5.76 -15.27
CA GLY A 129 -1.34 -4.57 -16.07
C GLY A 129 -2.72 -3.98 -15.78
N GLN A 130 -3.50 -4.56 -14.86
CA GLN A 130 -4.75 -3.96 -14.42
C GLN A 130 -4.49 -2.59 -13.81
N VAL A 131 -5.36 -1.61 -14.11
CA VAL A 131 -5.25 -0.25 -13.60
C VAL A 131 -6.42 0.08 -12.71
N PHE A 132 -6.13 0.48 -11.48
CA PHE A 132 -7.09 1.11 -10.58
C PHE A 132 -7.04 2.63 -10.82
N ASP A 133 -8.05 3.16 -11.52
CA ASP A 133 -8.19 4.60 -11.75
C ASP A 133 -8.99 5.22 -10.60
N LEU A 134 -8.34 6.13 -9.87
CA LEU A 134 -8.90 6.78 -8.68
C LEU A 134 -9.48 8.18 -8.99
N GLY A 135 -9.52 8.56 -10.27
CA GLY A 135 -9.78 9.93 -10.70
C GLY A 135 -8.51 10.79 -10.59
N GLY A 136 -7.86 10.99 -11.73
CA GLY A 136 -6.61 11.77 -11.82
C GLY A 136 -5.35 11.06 -11.26
N ARG A 137 -5.50 9.93 -10.60
CA ARG A 137 -4.40 9.10 -10.08
C ARG A 137 -4.64 7.64 -10.42
N LYS A 138 -3.60 6.93 -10.86
CA LYS A 138 -3.70 5.55 -11.33
C LYS A 138 -2.67 4.67 -10.67
N LEU A 139 -3.11 3.49 -10.23
CA LEU A 139 -2.24 2.43 -9.71
C LEU A 139 -2.29 1.26 -10.69
N GLU A 140 -1.15 0.88 -11.24
CA GLU A 140 -1.01 -0.25 -12.16
C GLU A 140 -0.49 -1.46 -11.41
N VAL A 141 -1.13 -2.61 -11.60
CA VAL A 141 -0.72 -3.89 -11.02
C VAL A 141 0.44 -4.47 -11.80
N ALA A 142 1.53 -4.79 -11.11
CA ALA A 142 2.62 -5.61 -11.63
C ALA A 142 2.67 -6.91 -10.83
N TRP A 143 2.38 -8.04 -11.46
CA TRP A 143 2.47 -9.34 -10.83
C TRP A 143 3.94 -9.71 -10.59
N MET A 144 4.30 -9.97 -9.34
CA MET A 144 5.68 -10.18 -8.89
C MET A 144 5.83 -11.49 -8.10
N PRO A 145 5.58 -12.67 -8.73
CA PRO A 145 5.69 -13.95 -8.04
C PRO A 145 7.12 -14.19 -7.55
N GLY A 146 7.23 -14.68 -6.32
CA GLY A 146 8.51 -14.92 -5.66
C GLY A 146 8.31 -15.15 -4.17
N HIS A 147 8.02 -14.11 -3.42
CA HIS A 147 7.70 -14.19 -2.00
C HIS A 147 6.44 -15.05 -1.77
N THR A 148 5.35 -14.75 -2.50
CA THR A 148 4.23 -15.66 -2.71
C THR A 148 3.98 -15.88 -4.21
N PRO A 149 3.21 -16.91 -4.61
CA PRO A 149 2.82 -17.08 -6.01
C PRO A 149 2.01 -15.90 -6.56
N GLY A 150 1.24 -15.24 -5.72
CA GLY A 150 0.35 -14.13 -6.08
C GLY A 150 0.84 -12.77 -5.65
N SER A 151 2.07 -12.60 -5.18
CA SER A 151 2.61 -11.29 -4.85
C SER A 151 2.47 -10.31 -6.00
N VAL A 152 2.00 -9.11 -5.70
CA VAL A 152 1.89 -8.00 -6.65
C VAL A 152 2.53 -6.74 -6.11
N VAL A 153 2.85 -5.87 -7.02
CA VAL A 153 3.33 -4.51 -6.76
C VAL A 153 2.37 -3.53 -7.39
N LEU A 154 2.04 -2.44 -6.70
CA LEU A 154 1.23 -1.36 -7.24
C LEU A 154 2.14 -0.21 -7.64
N LEU A 155 2.09 0.21 -8.91
CA LEU A 155 2.90 1.27 -9.48
C LEU A 155 2.07 2.54 -9.68
N ASP A 156 2.41 3.61 -9.01
CA ASP A 156 1.94 4.97 -9.30
C ASP A 156 3.00 5.68 -10.13
N LYS A 157 2.99 5.44 -11.42
CA LYS A 157 4.01 5.93 -12.36
C LYS A 157 4.05 7.46 -12.43
N ALA A 158 2.90 8.12 -12.24
CA ALA A 158 2.81 9.58 -12.29
C ALA A 158 3.52 10.25 -11.10
N ASN A 159 3.51 9.61 -9.94
CA ASN A 159 4.13 10.10 -8.72
C ASN A 159 5.49 9.44 -8.40
N GLY A 160 5.90 8.46 -9.19
CA GLY A 160 7.13 7.70 -8.98
C GLY A 160 7.10 6.81 -7.75
N ASP A 161 5.92 6.32 -7.36
CA ASP A 161 5.75 5.46 -6.19
C ASP A 161 5.62 4.00 -6.57
N CYS A 162 6.10 3.15 -5.66
CA CYS A 162 6.01 1.71 -5.77
C CYS A 162 5.61 1.13 -4.41
N TYR A 163 4.47 0.45 -4.36
CA TYR A 163 3.97 -0.23 -3.18
C TYR A 163 4.19 -1.73 -3.36
N SER A 164 5.26 -2.23 -2.77
CA SER A 164 5.82 -3.55 -3.10
C SER A 164 5.37 -4.69 -2.20
N GLY A 165 4.70 -4.40 -1.07
CA GLY A 165 4.57 -5.41 -0.02
C GLY A 165 5.94 -6.06 0.25
N ASP A 166 5.96 -7.37 0.39
CA ASP A 166 7.18 -8.15 0.64
C ASP A 166 7.90 -8.64 -0.64
N ALA A 167 7.43 -8.21 -1.82
CA ALA A 167 8.08 -8.60 -3.06
C ALA A 167 9.53 -8.10 -3.17
N PHE A 168 9.82 -6.89 -2.64
CA PHE A 168 11.16 -6.32 -2.51
C PHE A 168 11.10 -5.03 -1.66
N GLY A 169 12.29 -4.48 -1.29
CA GLY A 169 12.38 -3.16 -0.64
C GLY A 169 12.52 -3.21 0.88
N SER A 170 12.21 -4.32 1.53
CA SER A 170 12.32 -4.49 2.99
C SER A 170 13.73 -4.89 3.47
N GLY A 171 14.70 -5.00 2.56
CA GLY A 171 16.07 -5.44 2.83
C GLY A 171 16.27 -6.93 2.58
N GLU A 172 15.53 -7.80 3.25
CA GLU A 172 15.53 -9.25 3.01
C GLU A 172 14.22 -9.67 2.36
N VAL A 173 14.29 -10.51 1.33
CA VAL A 173 13.10 -11.11 0.71
C VAL A 173 13.00 -12.58 1.11
N TRP A 174 11.94 -12.91 1.78
CA TRP A 174 11.69 -14.28 2.23
C TRP A 174 11.06 -15.10 1.09
N LEU A 175 11.89 -15.90 0.41
CA LEU A 175 11.45 -16.79 -0.67
C LEU A 175 11.12 -18.21 -0.20
N GLN A 176 11.21 -18.49 1.11
CA GLN A 176 11.04 -19.81 1.70
C GLN A 176 9.65 -20.03 2.31
N CYS A 177 8.73 -19.07 2.13
CA CYS A 177 7.36 -19.23 2.59
C CYS A 177 6.61 -20.28 1.75
N VAL A 178 5.78 -21.09 2.41
CA VAL A 178 5.01 -22.15 1.72
C VAL A 178 3.69 -21.54 1.21
N PRO A 179 3.30 -21.80 -0.07
CA PRO A 179 4.02 -22.58 -1.08
C PRO A 179 5.19 -21.81 -1.68
N MET A 180 6.36 -22.44 -1.72
CA MET A 180 7.57 -21.80 -2.22
C MET A 180 7.51 -21.58 -3.73
N SER A 181 7.88 -20.38 -4.17
CA SER A 181 8.21 -20.15 -5.57
C SER A 181 9.67 -20.48 -5.84
N PRO A 182 10.00 -21.07 -7.01
CA PRO A 182 11.39 -21.26 -7.39
C PRO A 182 12.16 -19.92 -7.43
N ILE A 183 13.42 -19.93 -7.03
CA ILE A 183 14.30 -18.74 -7.11
C ILE A 183 14.36 -18.17 -8.54
N ALA A 184 14.29 -19.04 -9.55
CA ALA A 184 14.23 -18.63 -10.95
C ALA A 184 13.01 -17.74 -11.25
N THR A 185 11.85 -18.07 -10.70
CA THR A 185 10.62 -17.27 -10.83
C THR A 185 10.81 -15.87 -10.24
N PHE A 186 11.40 -15.77 -9.06
CA PHE A 186 11.70 -14.47 -8.46
C PHE A 186 12.70 -13.67 -9.30
N HIS A 187 13.76 -14.31 -9.79
CA HIS A 187 14.74 -13.66 -10.67
C HIS A 187 14.08 -13.12 -11.97
N GLU A 188 13.22 -13.93 -12.61
CA GLU A 188 12.47 -13.49 -13.80
C GLU A 188 11.56 -12.32 -13.49
N SER A 189 10.91 -12.33 -12.32
CA SER A 189 10.08 -11.23 -11.84
C SER A 189 10.90 -9.95 -11.64
N CYS A 190 12.08 -10.04 -11.02
CA CYS A 190 13.00 -8.90 -10.87
C CYS A 190 13.43 -8.32 -12.22
N CYS A 191 13.81 -9.17 -13.17
CA CYS A 191 14.21 -8.75 -14.51
C CYS A 191 13.07 -8.05 -15.29
N ARG A 192 11.81 -8.49 -15.06
CA ARG A 192 10.63 -7.84 -15.63
C ARG A 192 10.36 -6.50 -14.96
N MET A 193 10.42 -6.46 -13.64
CA MET A 193 10.19 -5.25 -12.86
C MET A 193 11.19 -4.14 -13.20
N GLU A 194 12.47 -4.48 -13.37
CA GLU A 194 13.50 -3.54 -13.81
C GLU A 194 13.13 -2.84 -15.14
N LYS A 195 12.43 -3.53 -16.04
CA LYS A 195 11.98 -2.95 -17.32
C LYS A 195 10.73 -2.06 -17.15
N LEU A 196 9.85 -2.41 -16.22
CA LEU A 196 8.63 -1.63 -15.94
C LEU A 196 8.93 -0.32 -15.20
N MET A 197 10.02 -0.27 -14.45
CA MET A 197 10.43 0.90 -13.66
C MET A 197 11.35 1.88 -14.43
N LYS A 198 11.75 1.56 -15.65
CA LYS A 198 12.52 2.44 -16.56
C LYS A 198 11.62 3.29 -17.42
#